data_802387ad816e0c8ccad18bb7d153476d
#
_entry.id   802387ad816e0c8ccad18bb7d153476d
#
_cell.length_a   1.000
_cell.length_b   1.000
_cell.length_c   1.000
_cell.angle_alpha   90.00
_cell.angle_beta   90.00
_cell.angle_gamma   90.00
#
_symmetry.space_group_name_H-M   'P 1'
#
loop_
_entity.id
_entity.type
_entity.pdbx_description
1 polymer ?
#
loop_
_entity_poly.entity_id
_entity_poly.type
_entity_poly.pdbx_seq_one_letter_code
_entity_poly.pdbx_strand_id
1 'polypeptide(L)'
;IKNSIDQAAVFLPEDDQGLAVSRAGLGELEKDAAVLRERRVEKIRMLPEKFSGPERDEIRAAALAAAGSEHPGAQVLRTSIVSPSWREDWRFEEGADSILRLTATRQVNVQAAAKKEDGVFLLTIGVYSRKNPDWTWGPMKGYGMFSDRMLEENVEK
;
A
#
# COMPACT_ATOMS: atom_id res chain seq x y z
N ILE A 1 -20.31 -7.09 8.90
CA ILE A 1 -20.96 -7.57 10.16
C ILE A 1 -21.64 -6.40 10.86
N LYS A 2 -20.95 -5.29 11.18
CA LYS A 2 -21.52 -4.12 11.88
C LYS A 2 -22.76 -3.60 11.14
N ASN A 3 -22.68 -3.32 9.85
CA ASN A 3 -23.80 -2.86 9.03
C ASN A 3 -25.00 -3.82 9.04
N SER A 4 -24.75 -5.13 9.12
CA SER A 4 -25.83 -6.13 9.18
C SER A 4 -26.53 -6.13 10.54
N ILE A 5 -25.83 -5.89 11.62
CA ILE A 5 -26.40 -5.74 12.97
C ILE A 5 -27.21 -4.44 13.06
N ASP A 6 -26.69 -3.34 12.51
CA ASP A 6 -27.39 -2.05 12.48
C ASP A 6 -28.65 -2.10 11.62
N GLN A 7 -28.64 -2.84 10.50
CA GLN A 7 -29.83 -3.08 9.68
C GLN A 7 -30.87 -3.94 10.41
N ALA A 8 -30.45 -4.99 11.10
CA ALA A 8 -31.36 -5.84 11.88
C ALA A 8 -32.04 -5.06 13.00
N ALA A 9 -31.33 -4.11 13.64
CA ALA A 9 -31.85 -3.27 14.71
C ALA A 9 -33.02 -2.37 14.28
N VAL A 10 -33.18 -2.10 12.99
CA VAL A 10 -34.32 -1.31 12.46
C VAL A 10 -35.63 -2.11 12.49
N PHE A 11 -35.55 -3.45 12.44
CA PHE A 11 -36.70 -4.34 12.30
C PHE A 11 -37.02 -5.15 13.57
N LEU A 12 -36.11 -5.18 14.55
CA LEU A 12 -36.27 -5.95 15.78
C LEU A 12 -36.55 -5.03 16.97
N PRO A 13 -37.29 -5.50 17.98
CA PRO A 13 -37.48 -4.77 19.22
C PRO A 13 -36.14 -4.42 19.89
N GLU A 14 -36.08 -3.30 20.63
CA GLU A 14 -34.86 -2.87 21.33
C GLU A 14 -34.37 -3.88 22.39
N ASP A 15 -35.28 -4.68 22.94
CA ASP A 15 -35.03 -5.72 23.95
C ASP A 15 -34.79 -7.11 23.34
N ASP A 16 -34.63 -7.21 22.03
CA ASP A 16 -34.32 -8.48 21.35
C ASP A 16 -32.99 -9.08 21.87
N GLN A 17 -33.08 -10.26 22.47
CA GLN A 17 -31.93 -10.95 23.05
C GLN A 17 -30.89 -11.35 21.98
N GLY A 18 -31.30 -11.71 20.77
CA GLY A 18 -30.39 -12.03 19.67
C GLY A 18 -29.56 -10.82 19.23
N LEU A 19 -30.20 -9.64 19.20
CA LEU A 19 -29.52 -8.39 18.87
C LEU A 19 -28.53 -8.00 19.98
N ALA A 20 -28.89 -8.17 21.25
CA ALA A 20 -28.01 -7.91 22.40
C ALA A 20 -26.76 -8.82 22.38
N VAL A 21 -26.94 -10.12 22.12
CA VAL A 21 -25.84 -11.09 21.99
C VAL A 21 -24.93 -10.74 20.81
N SER A 22 -25.51 -10.37 19.68
CA SER A 22 -24.75 -9.99 18.49
C SER A 22 -23.93 -8.73 18.70
N ARG A 23 -24.45 -7.72 19.39
CA ARG A 23 -23.73 -6.49 19.76
C ARG A 23 -22.60 -6.77 20.75
N ALA A 24 -22.83 -7.61 21.76
CA ALA A 24 -21.81 -8.01 22.71
C ALA A 24 -20.66 -8.75 22.00
N GLY A 25 -20.99 -9.72 21.14
CA GLY A 25 -19.97 -10.42 20.33
C GLY A 25 -19.18 -9.51 19.39
N LEU A 26 -19.82 -8.50 18.80
CA LEU A 26 -19.13 -7.50 18.01
C LEU A 26 -18.15 -6.69 18.85
N GLY A 27 -18.55 -6.27 20.07
CA GLY A 27 -17.69 -5.53 20.99
C GLY A 27 -16.44 -6.31 21.40
N GLU A 28 -16.55 -7.61 21.65
CA GLU A 28 -15.39 -8.48 21.91
C GLU A 28 -14.47 -8.61 20.69
N LEU A 29 -15.05 -8.82 19.50
CA LEU A 29 -14.26 -8.87 18.25
C LEU A 29 -13.53 -7.55 17.96
N GLU A 30 -14.15 -6.40 18.26
CA GLU A 30 -13.51 -5.10 18.08
C GLU A 30 -12.33 -4.90 19.07
N LYS A 31 -12.46 -5.37 20.33
CA LYS A 31 -11.35 -5.37 21.30
C LYS A 31 -10.19 -6.26 20.85
N ASP A 32 -10.49 -7.49 20.44
CA ASP A 32 -9.48 -8.42 19.92
C ASP A 32 -8.77 -7.87 18.69
N ALA A 33 -9.54 -7.25 17.77
CA ALA A 33 -8.97 -6.61 16.59
C ALA A 33 -8.06 -5.41 16.95
N ALA A 34 -8.39 -4.64 18.00
CA ALA A 34 -7.53 -3.55 18.47
C ALA A 34 -6.20 -4.09 19.01
N VAL A 35 -6.24 -5.10 19.86
CA VAL A 35 -5.03 -5.77 20.40
C VAL A 35 -4.16 -6.35 19.28
N LEU A 36 -4.79 -6.99 18.28
CA LEU A 36 -4.06 -7.53 17.13
C LEU A 36 -3.42 -6.43 16.28
N ARG A 37 -4.10 -5.30 16.10
CA ARG A 37 -3.54 -4.13 15.38
C ARG A 37 -2.31 -3.56 16.10
N GLU A 38 -2.38 -3.38 17.42
CA GLU A 38 -1.25 -2.91 18.22
C GLU A 38 -0.06 -3.86 18.11
N ARG A 39 -0.27 -5.17 18.30
CA ARG A 39 0.79 -6.19 18.13
C ARG A 39 1.37 -6.21 16.71
N ARG A 40 0.55 -5.92 15.69
CA ARG A 40 1.02 -5.81 14.30
C ARG A 40 1.93 -4.59 14.13
N VAL A 41 1.54 -3.43 14.66
CA VAL A 41 2.32 -2.20 14.61
C VAL A 41 3.72 -2.39 15.21
N GLU A 42 3.82 -3.10 16.35
CA GLU A 42 5.10 -3.43 16.99
C GLU A 42 6.03 -4.28 16.12
N LYS A 43 5.47 -5.10 15.23
CA LYS A 43 6.22 -6.06 14.40
C LYS A 43 6.57 -5.54 13.02
N ILE A 44 5.89 -4.49 12.54
CA ILE A 44 6.16 -3.95 11.20
C ILE A 44 7.55 -3.33 11.18
N ARG A 45 8.35 -3.75 10.19
CA ARG A 45 9.72 -3.29 9.91
C ARG A 45 9.84 -2.98 8.43
N MET A 46 10.74 -2.05 8.10
CA MET A 46 11.17 -1.88 6.73
C MET A 46 12.01 -3.08 6.29
N LEU A 47 11.74 -3.56 5.10
CA LEU A 47 12.59 -4.58 4.49
C LEU A 47 13.91 -3.95 4.02
N PRO A 48 15.02 -4.69 4.06
CA PRO A 48 16.31 -4.20 3.57
C PRO A 48 16.26 -3.94 2.06
N GLU A 49 17.07 -2.99 1.62
CA GLU A 49 17.24 -2.71 0.21
C GLU A 49 17.86 -3.90 -0.51
N LYS A 50 17.27 -4.28 -1.65
CA LYS A 50 17.72 -5.42 -2.47
C LYS A 50 18.12 -5.03 -3.88
N PHE A 51 17.70 -3.85 -4.36
CA PHE A 51 17.97 -3.42 -5.72
C PHE A 51 19.41 -2.93 -5.87
N SER A 52 20.13 -3.49 -6.85
CA SER A 52 21.53 -3.14 -7.15
C SER A 52 21.72 -2.47 -8.51
N GLY A 53 20.64 -2.18 -9.24
CA GLY A 53 20.68 -1.57 -10.56
C GLY A 53 21.10 -0.09 -10.56
N PRO A 54 21.52 0.45 -11.71
CA PRO A 54 21.97 1.84 -11.84
C PRO A 54 20.84 2.86 -11.64
N GLU A 55 19.58 2.47 -11.85
CA GLU A 55 18.39 3.34 -11.84
C GLU A 55 17.84 3.59 -10.43
N ARG A 56 18.61 3.25 -9.39
CA ARG A 56 18.19 3.34 -7.97
C ARG A 56 17.65 4.70 -7.60
N ASP A 57 18.34 5.76 -7.98
CA ASP A 57 17.97 7.12 -7.58
C ASP A 57 16.72 7.63 -8.31
N GLU A 58 16.54 7.24 -9.57
CA GLU A 58 15.32 7.54 -10.34
C GLU A 58 14.11 6.82 -9.76
N ILE A 59 14.27 5.55 -9.36
CA ILE A 59 13.22 4.77 -8.68
C ILE A 59 12.81 5.44 -7.38
N ARG A 60 13.78 5.86 -6.56
CA ARG A 60 13.51 6.57 -5.30
C ARG A 60 12.81 7.90 -5.54
N ALA A 61 13.24 8.67 -6.53
CA ALA A 61 12.61 9.95 -6.87
C ALA A 61 11.14 9.76 -7.27
N ALA A 62 10.83 8.76 -8.11
CA ALA A 62 9.47 8.43 -8.49
C ALA A 62 8.61 7.96 -7.29
N ALA A 63 9.19 7.17 -6.39
CA ALA A 63 8.51 6.73 -5.17
C ALA A 63 8.23 7.90 -4.22
N LEU A 64 9.19 8.81 -4.03
CA LEU A 64 9.02 10.01 -3.20
C LEU A 64 7.95 10.95 -3.75
N ALA A 65 7.91 11.13 -5.07
CA ALA A 65 6.86 11.93 -5.72
C ALA A 65 5.47 11.34 -5.48
N ALA A 66 5.32 10.00 -5.60
CA ALA A 66 4.06 9.31 -5.32
C ALA A 66 3.67 9.44 -3.84
N ALA A 67 4.61 9.22 -2.90
CA ALA A 67 4.36 9.38 -1.47
C ALA A 67 3.89 10.80 -1.13
N GLY A 68 4.52 11.82 -1.70
CA GLY A 68 4.14 13.22 -1.50
C GLY A 68 2.77 13.56 -2.07
N SER A 69 2.40 12.96 -3.20
CA SER A 69 1.08 13.14 -3.81
C SER A 69 -0.05 12.51 -3.00
N GLU A 70 0.15 11.29 -2.49
CA GLU A 70 -0.87 10.56 -1.71
C GLU A 70 -0.94 11.02 -0.25
N HIS A 71 0.18 11.50 0.29
CA HIS A 71 0.30 11.94 1.67
C HIS A 71 0.92 13.33 1.76
N PRO A 72 0.20 14.39 1.35
CA PRO A 72 0.70 15.76 1.43
C PRO A 72 1.13 16.13 2.85
N GLY A 73 2.29 16.74 2.97
CA GLY A 73 2.85 17.16 4.27
C GLY A 73 3.53 16.05 5.09
N ALA A 74 3.54 14.80 4.63
CA ALA A 74 4.28 13.74 5.30
C ALA A 74 5.79 13.91 5.08
N GLN A 75 6.57 13.78 6.16
CA GLN A 75 8.02 13.72 6.09
C GLN A 75 8.47 12.29 5.82
N VAL A 76 9.12 12.03 4.69
CA VAL A 76 9.72 10.72 4.44
C VAL A 76 11.01 10.60 5.22
N LEU A 77 11.08 9.62 6.13
CA LEU A 77 12.23 9.34 6.99
C LEU A 77 13.26 8.45 6.30
N ARG A 78 12.78 7.43 5.58
CA ARG A 78 13.62 6.44 4.91
C ARG A 78 12.89 5.82 3.72
N THR A 79 13.65 5.41 2.70
CA THR A 79 13.16 4.60 1.57
C THR A 79 14.02 3.36 1.37
N SER A 80 13.43 2.27 0.89
CA SER A 80 14.11 1.02 0.58
C SER A 80 13.48 0.38 -0.65
N ILE A 81 14.26 0.08 -1.68
CA ILE A 81 13.80 -0.65 -2.87
C ILE A 81 13.87 -2.13 -2.56
N VAL A 82 12.72 -2.74 -2.27
CA VAL A 82 12.64 -4.11 -1.75
C VAL A 82 12.63 -5.18 -2.85
N SER A 83 12.37 -4.81 -4.08
CA SER A 83 12.52 -5.71 -5.24
C SER A 83 13.98 -5.83 -5.62
N PRO A 84 14.52 -7.05 -5.87
CA PRO A 84 15.92 -7.24 -6.26
C PRO A 84 16.21 -6.78 -7.69
N SER A 85 15.21 -6.78 -8.55
CA SER A 85 15.27 -6.39 -9.96
C SER A 85 13.90 -5.91 -10.44
N TRP A 86 13.87 -5.37 -11.64
CA TRP A 86 12.64 -5.09 -12.36
C TRP A 86 11.87 -6.38 -12.63
N ARG A 87 10.56 -6.38 -12.39
CA ARG A 87 9.61 -7.36 -12.87
C ARG A 87 9.00 -6.81 -14.15
N GLU A 88 9.23 -7.50 -15.27
CA GLU A 88 8.67 -7.14 -16.57
C GLU A 88 7.39 -7.93 -16.84
N ASP A 89 6.40 -7.25 -17.43
CA ASP A 89 5.15 -7.82 -17.91
C ASP A 89 4.96 -7.41 -19.36
N TRP A 90 4.77 -8.40 -20.21
CA TRP A 90 4.61 -8.25 -21.64
C TRP A 90 3.22 -8.72 -22.06
N ARG A 91 2.50 -7.89 -22.79
CA ARG A 91 1.14 -8.23 -23.23
C ARG A 91 0.83 -7.63 -24.59
N PHE A 92 -0.11 -8.26 -25.29
CA PHE A 92 -0.73 -7.65 -26.47
C PHE A 92 -1.93 -6.82 -26.01
N GLU A 93 -1.98 -5.58 -26.43
CA GLU A 93 -3.10 -4.67 -26.22
C GLU A 93 -3.71 -4.31 -27.58
N GLU A 94 -5.03 -4.39 -27.68
CA GLU A 94 -5.76 -3.95 -28.87
C GLU A 94 -5.89 -2.43 -28.82
N GLY A 95 -5.40 -1.76 -29.86
CA GLY A 95 -5.57 -0.32 -30.04
C GLY A 95 -6.96 0.05 -30.52
N ALA A 96 -7.29 1.33 -30.50
CA ALA A 96 -8.56 1.85 -30.99
C ALA A 96 -8.81 1.55 -32.49
N ASP A 97 -7.75 1.23 -33.23
CA ASP A 97 -7.74 0.82 -34.64
C ASP A 97 -7.83 -0.69 -34.84
N SER A 98 -8.18 -1.45 -33.78
CA SER A 98 -8.23 -2.92 -33.74
C SER A 98 -6.89 -3.61 -34.11
N ILE A 99 -5.78 -2.88 -34.03
CA ILE A 99 -4.45 -3.44 -34.23
C ILE A 99 -3.87 -3.89 -32.88
N LEU A 100 -3.44 -5.16 -32.82
CA LEU A 100 -2.73 -5.69 -31.65
C LEU A 100 -1.30 -5.14 -31.60
N ARG A 101 -0.97 -4.49 -30.50
CA ARG A 101 0.38 -3.96 -30.24
C ARG A 101 0.98 -4.66 -29.05
N LEU A 102 2.23 -5.09 -29.19
CA LEU A 102 2.99 -5.60 -28.06
C LEU A 102 3.38 -4.41 -27.18
N THR A 103 3.00 -4.49 -25.90
CA THR A 103 3.35 -3.52 -24.88
C THR A 103 4.15 -4.20 -23.79
N ALA A 104 5.02 -3.45 -23.14
CA ALA A 104 5.76 -3.93 -21.99
C ALA A 104 5.73 -2.89 -20.88
N THR A 105 5.56 -3.37 -19.65
CA THR A 105 5.71 -2.59 -18.43
C THR A 105 6.73 -3.28 -17.55
N ARG A 106 7.50 -2.50 -16.78
CA ARG A 106 8.36 -3.02 -15.72
C ARG A 106 8.01 -2.34 -14.40
N GLN A 107 8.13 -3.07 -13.32
CA GLN A 107 7.78 -2.59 -12.00
C GLN A 107 8.75 -3.07 -10.94
N VAL A 108 8.99 -2.22 -9.94
CA VAL A 108 9.65 -2.56 -8.67
C VAL A 108 8.82 -2.04 -7.50
N ASN A 109 8.98 -2.64 -6.33
CA ASN A 109 8.35 -2.20 -5.10
C ASN A 109 9.36 -1.44 -4.23
N VAL A 110 8.91 -0.31 -3.70
CA VAL A 110 9.64 0.55 -2.79
C VAL A 110 8.86 0.64 -1.50
N GLN A 111 9.52 0.53 -0.37
CA GLN A 111 8.98 0.90 0.93
C GLN A 111 9.46 2.29 1.32
N ALA A 112 8.58 3.10 1.88
CA ALA A 112 8.90 4.40 2.43
C ALA A 112 8.30 4.53 3.84
N ALA A 113 9.12 4.87 4.82
CA ALA A 113 8.64 5.27 6.14
C ALA A 113 8.31 6.76 6.10
N ALA A 114 7.04 7.10 6.33
CA ALA A 114 6.53 8.47 6.28
C ALA A 114 5.94 8.88 7.63
N LYS A 115 6.42 9.99 8.19
CA LYS A 115 5.96 10.56 9.45
C LYS A 115 4.91 11.62 9.19
N LYS A 116 3.79 11.51 9.91
CA LYS A 116 2.69 12.47 9.97
C LYS A 116 2.43 12.87 11.41
N GLU A 117 1.49 13.79 11.64
CA GLU A 117 1.07 14.20 12.99
C GLU A 117 0.56 13.04 13.84
N ASP A 118 -0.13 12.08 13.24
CA ASP A 118 -0.76 10.92 13.88
C ASP A 118 0.14 9.67 13.97
N GLY A 119 1.39 9.75 13.52
CA GLY A 119 2.36 8.67 13.64
C GLY A 119 3.22 8.40 12.41
N VAL A 120 3.91 7.26 12.44
CA VAL A 120 4.74 6.80 11.32
C VAL A 120 4.03 5.69 10.56
N PHE A 121 4.10 5.75 9.25
CA PHE A 121 3.46 4.81 8.33
C PHE A 121 4.48 4.19 7.39
N LEU A 122 4.40 2.90 7.21
CA LEU A 122 5.11 2.18 6.17
C LEU A 122 4.26 2.17 4.90
N LEU A 123 4.68 2.93 3.91
CA LEU A 123 4.05 2.98 2.60
C LEU A 123 4.71 1.95 1.69
N THR A 124 3.92 1.15 0.99
CA THR A 124 4.41 0.31 -0.11
C THR A 124 3.99 0.97 -1.42
N ILE A 125 4.97 1.29 -2.24
CA ILE A 125 4.82 2.06 -3.47
C ILE A 125 5.30 1.20 -4.64
N GLY A 126 4.45 1.03 -5.65
CA GLY A 126 4.85 0.46 -6.92
C GLY A 126 5.46 1.55 -7.81
N VAL A 127 6.68 1.36 -8.28
CA VAL A 127 7.29 2.21 -9.30
C VAL A 127 7.33 1.44 -10.61
N TYR A 128 6.78 2.02 -11.65
CA TYR A 128 6.69 1.40 -12.96
C TYR A 128 7.17 2.31 -14.07
N SER A 129 7.58 1.70 -15.17
CA SER A 129 7.88 2.35 -16.45
C SER A 129 7.29 1.52 -17.57
N ARG A 130 6.83 2.16 -18.64
CA ARG A 130 6.27 1.51 -19.84
C ARG A 130 7.21 1.70 -21.02
N LYS A 131 7.31 0.71 -21.88
CA LYS A 131 8.04 0.83 -23.15
C LYS A 131 7.36 1.84 -24.05
N ASN A 132 8.18 2.72 -24.60
CA ASN A 132 7.80 3.61 -25.70
C ASN A 132 7.73 2.86 -27.04
N PRO A 133 7.14 3.44 -28.09
CA PRO A 133 7.12 2.84 -29.43
C PRO A 133 8.50 2.57 -30.03
N ASP A 134 9.52 3.32 -29.63
CA ASP A 134 10.93 3.13 -30.02
C ASP A 134 11.67 2.08 -29.19
N TRP A 135 10.95 1.33 -28.36
CA TRP A 135 11.46 0.30 -27.47
C TRP A 135 12.38 0.78 -26.33
N THR A 136 12.48 2.08 -26.12
CA THR A 136 13.11 2.63 -24.90
C THR A 136 12.15 2.57 -23.72
N TRP A 137 12.68 2.58 -22.49
CA TRP A 137 11.84 2.71 -21.31
C TRP A 137 11.45 4.17 -21.12
N GLY A 138 10.15 4.40 -20.92
CA GLY A 138 9.60 5.72 -20.63
C GLY A 138 9.88 6.17 -19.20
N PRO A 139 9.39 7.36 -18.83
CA PRO A 139 9.60 7.91 -17.48
C PRO A 139 9.02 7.01 -16.40
N MET A 140 9.69 6.97 -15.25
CA MET A 140 9.24 6.24 -14.09
C MET A 140 8.10 6.99 -13.41
N LYS A 141 7.08 6.24 -12.98
CA LYS A 141 5.93 6.75 -12.23
C LYS A 141 5.71 5.89 -11.00
N GLY A 142 5.41 6.52 -9.88
CA GLY A 142 5.04 5.82 -8.64
C GLY A 142 3.53 5.86 -8.42
N TYR A 143 3.02 4.82 -7.74
CA TYR A 143 1.66 4.76 -7.21
C TYR A 143 1.67 4.04 -5.86
N GLY A 144 0.86 4.51 -4.91
CA GLY A 144 0.70 3.86 -3.62
C GLY A 144 -0.09 2.57 -3.73
N MET A 145 0.34 1.56 -2.99
CA MET A 145 -0.33 0.26 -2.93
C MET A 145 -0.95 0.01 -1.57
N PHE A 146 -0.17 0.16 -0.51
CA PHE A 146 -0.57 -0.13 0.88
C PHE A 146 0.06 0.86 1.84
N SER A 147 -0.64 1.11 2.95
CA SER A 147 -0.15 1.89 4.07
C SER A 147 -0.45 1.14 5.36
N ASP A 148 0.58 0.85 6.14
CA ASP A 148 0.47 0.24 7.47
C ASP A 148 1.09 1.18 8.51
N ARG A 149 0.48 1.28 9.69
CA ARG A 149 1.09 2.02 10.81
C ARG A 149 2.27 1.22 11.37
N MET A 150 3.36 1.92 11.74
CA MET A 150 4.55 1.31 12.32
C MET A 150 5.10 2.16 13.48
N LEU A 151 5.98 1.60 14.30
CA LEU A 151 6.70 2.35 15.31
C LEU A 151 7.88 3.09 14.67
N GLU A 152 8.16 4.30 15.12
CA GLU A 152 9.28 5.11 14.62
C GLU A 152 10.64 4.43 14.84
N GLU A 153 10.81 3.77 15.98
CA GLU A 153 12.01 2.98 16.30
C GLU A 153 12.26 1.79 15.37
N ASN A 154 11.25 1.40 14.59
CA ASN A 154 11.32 0.30 13.64
C ASN A 154 11.78 0.72 12.24
N VAL A 155 11.97 2.02 12.00
CA VAL A 155 12.41 2.56 10.71
C VAL A 155 13.85 2.12 10.40
N GLU A 156 14.70 2.06 11.43
CA GLU A 156 16.13 1.76 11.30
C GLU A 156 16.49 0.28 11.57
N LYS A 157 15.55 -0.50 12.06
CA LYS A 157 15.73 -1.95 12.33
C LYS A 157 15.41 -2.77 11.09
#